data_fd1a2fb21a8595187ea58a1a4e84bc79
#
_entry.id   fd1a2fb21a8595187ea58a1a4e84bc79
#
_cell.length_a   1.000
_cell.length_b   1.000
_cell.length_c   1.000
_cell.angle_alpha   90.00
_cell.angle_beta   90.00
_cell.angle_gamma   90.00
#
_symmetry.space_group_name_H-M   'P 1'
#
loop_
_entity.id
_entity.type
_entity.pdbx_description
1 polymer ?
#
loop_
_entity_poly.entity_id
_entity_poly.type
_entity_poly.pdbx_seq_one_letter_code
_entity_poly.pdbx_strand_id
1 'polypeptide(L)'
;MWTRAMLKYNARMAFKKNYVNAVAVSLIYMILANLFDPSSSRGNSASNVYNSGLPERIKYLASFVLGLIIVISVIVIVFRVLVYNPIVVGVQRFFIENHYGNPGVGTMFYAFKTNYINIVKTMFLKDVYICLWALLLLVPGLIKTYSYRMVPFILAENPDMDADEAIRLSMDMMDGEKLNAFVLDISFLPWAIIAAFTFNIVGVFYVYPYVNATDAELYLAIKDGNSYNDQGMFSDNFFKNGGDYYG
;
A
#
# COMPACT_ATOMS: atom_id res chain seq x y z
N MET A 1 17.33 6.18 -16.78
CA MET A 1 16.33 7.10 -16.22
C MET A 1 14.96 6.70 -16.74
N TRP A 2 14.01 6.45 -15.88
CA TRP A 2 12.67 6.03 -16.26
C TRP A 2 11.80 7.23 -16.73
N THR A 3 10.80 6.95 -17.54
CA THR A 3 9.80 7.93 -17.95
C THR A 3 8.39 7.44 -17.63
N ARG A 4 7.48 8.35 -17.31
CA ARG A 4 6.07 8.04 -17.05
C ARG A 4 5.42 7.27 -18.20
N ALA A 5 5.78 7.60 -19.43
CA ALA A 5 5.26 6.93 -20.62
C ALA A 5 5.72 5.46 -20.68
N MET A 6 7.01 5.21 -20.36
CA MET A 6 7.58 3.87 -20.33
C MET A 6 6.92 3.00 -19.24
N LEU A 7 6.79 3.53 -18.00
CA LEU A 7 6.13 2.82 -16.91
C LEU A 7 4.69 2.44 -17.25
N LYS A 8 3.91 3.41 -17.77
CA LYS A 8 2.52 3.16 -18.17
C LYS A 8 2.40 2.19 -19.34
N TYR A 9 3.36 2.22 -20.27
CA TYR A 9 3.38 1.26 -21.37
C TYR A 9 3.64 -0.16 -20.86
N ASN A 10 4.69 -0.37 -20.05
CA ASN A 10 5.05 -1.67 -19.46
C ASN A 10 3.91 -2.20 -18.59
N ALA A 11 3.37 -1.37 -17.70
CA ALA A 11 2.23 -1.71 -16.85
C ALA A 11 1.02 -2.17 -17.68
N ARG A 12 0.72 -1.49 -18.78
CA ARG A 12 -0.38 -1.87 -19.68
C ARG A 12 -0.12 -3.23 -20.33
N MET A 13 1.11 -3.50 -20.73
CA MET A 13 1.46 -4.79 -21.33
C MET A 13 1.36 -5.94 -20.31
N ALA A 14 1.94 -5.78 -19.12
CA ALA A 14 1.86 -6.75 -18.03
C ALA A 14 0.39 -6.98 -17.58
N PHE A 15 -0.38 -5.92 -17.44
CA PHE A 15 -1.79 -5.98 -17.08
C PHE A 15 -2.64 -6.74 -18.13
N LYS A 16 -2.45 -6.44 -19.41
CA LYS A 16 -3.20 -7.16 -20.48
C LYS A 16 -2.87 -8.64 -20.53
N LYS A 17 -1.62 -9.01 -20.26
CA LYS A 17 -1.16 -10.40 -20.28
C LYS A 17 -1.88 -11.27 -19.25
N ASN A 18 -2.17 -10.73 -18.07
CA ASN A 18 -2.80 -11.46 -16.95
C ASN A 18 -4.00 -10.71 -16.38
N TYR A 19 -4.88 -10.21 -17.27
CA TYR A 19 -5.97 -9.29 -16.95
C TYR A 19 -6.89 -9.80 -15.83
N VAL A 20 -7.38 -11.03 -15.95
CA VAL A 20 -8.38 -11.60 -15.04
C VAL A 20 -7.83 -11.69 -13.61
N ASN A 21 -6.61 -12.22 -13.45
CA ASN A 21 -6.00 -12.35 -12.13
C ASN A 21 -5.65 -10.98 -11.54
N ALA A 22 -5.16 -10.03 -12.34
CA ALA A 22 -4.86 -8.68 -11.90
C ALA A 22 -6.12 -7.93 -11.42
N VAL A 23 -7.24 -8.08 -12.13
CA VAL A 23 -8.55 -7.53 -11.71
C VAL A 23 -9.02 -8.20 -10.42
N ALA A 24 -8.94 -9.53 -10.33
CA ALA A 24 -9.36 -10.26 -9.14
C ALA A 24 -8.58 -9.84 -7.89
N VAL A 25 -7.24 -9.75 -7.99
CA VAL A 25 -6.38 -9.30 -6.88
C VAL A 25 -6.71 -7.86 -6.48
N SER A 26 -6.85 -6.96 -7.46
CA SER A 26 -7.18 -5.55 -7.18
C SER A 26 -8.55 -5.38 -6.57
N LEU A 27 -9.54 -6.18 -6.98
CA LEU A 27 -10.89 -6.16 -6.41
C LEU A 27 -10.88 -6.63 -4.95
N ILE A 28 -10.22 -7.75 -4.66
CA ILE A 28 -10.08 -8.25 -3.28
C ILE A 28 -9.36 -7.20 -2.42
N TYR A 29 -8.26 -6.63 -2.93
CA TYR A 29 -7.51 -5.58 -2.25
C TYR A 29 -8.38 -4.35 -1.98
N MET A 30 -9.14 -3.88 -2.97
CA MET A 30 -10.05 -2.74 -2.82
C MET A 30 -11.15 -3.01 -1.77
N ILE A 31 -11.77 -4.19 -1.77
CA ILE A 31 -12.78 -4.55 -0.76
C ILE A 31 -12.16 -4.49 0.63
N LEU A 32 -10.99 -5.10 0.82
CA LEU A 32 -10.30 -5.10 2.12
C LEU A 32 -9.85 -3.68 2.51
N ALA A 33 -9.34 -2.88 1.57
CA ALA A 33 -8.96 -1.50 1.82
C ALA A 33 -10.14 -0.67 2.31
N ASN A 34 -11.31 -0.77 1.65
CA ASN A 34 -12.51 -0.02 2.06
C ASN A 34 -13.12 -0.50 3.37
N LEU A 35 -12.99 -1.79 3.71
CA LEU A 35 -13.47 -2.33 4.99
C LEU A 35 -12.60 -1.88 6.17
N PHE A 36 -11.29 -1.69 5.95
CA PHE A 36 -10.32 -1.48 7.04
C PHE A 36 -9.59 -0.14 6.97
N ASP A 37 -9.96 0.76 6.04
CA ASP A 37 -9.41 2.12 5.98
C ASP A 37 -10.18 3.05 6.94
N PRO A 38 -9.54 3.50 8.05
CA PRO A 38 -10.18 4.42 8.99
C PRO A 38 -10.46 5.81 8.39
N SER A 39 -9.85 6.14 7.24
CA SER A 39 -10.09 7.44 6.58
C SER A 39 -11.49 7.53 5.94
N SER A 40 -12.14 6.40 5.69
CA SER A 40 -13.51 6.34 5.18
C SER A 40 -14.58 6.63 6.26
N SER A 41 -14.23 6.54 7.54
CA SER A 41 -15.09 6.92 8.66
C SER A 41 -15.10 8.44 8.85
N ARG A 42 -16.01 9.13 8.18
CA ARG A 42 -16.37 10.52 8.53
C ARG A 42 -17.04 10.53 9.90
N GLY A 43 -16.20 10.56 10.94
CA GLY A 43 -16.63 10.72 12.32
C GLY A 43 -17.14 12.14 12.58
N ASN A 44 -18.45 12.33 12.58
CA ASN A 44 -19.03 13.52 13.17
C ASN A 44 -18.80 13.49 14.68
N SER A 45 -18.26 14.59 15.19
CA SER A 45 -17.81 14.82 16.55
C SER A 45 -18.80 14.35 17.62
N ALA A 46 -18.49 13.28 18.31
CA ALA A 46 -19.20 12.78 19.49
C ALA A 46 -19.19 13.79 20.67
N SER A 47 -18.28 14.78 20.65
CA SER A 47 -18.13 15.81 21.68
C SER A 47 -19.34 16.75 21.79
N ASN A 48 -20.10 16.97 20.72
CA ASN A 48 -21.28 17.85 20.73
C ASN A 48 -22.51 17.21 21.35
N VAL A 49 -22.54 15.88 21.49
CA VAL A 49 -23.68 15.15 22.06
C VAL A 49 -23.72 15.26 23.58
N TYR A 50 -22.57 15.37 24.24
CA TYR A 50 -22.47 15.40 25.70
C TYR A 50 -22.94 16.74 26.32
N ASN A 51 -22.78 17.85 25.59
CA ASN A 51 -23.15 19.22 26.06
C ASN A 51 -24.55 19.65 25.64
N SER A 52 -25.30 18.82 24.90
CA SER A 52 -26.69 19.08 24.57
C SER A 52 -27.57 18.77 25.78
N GLY A 53 -28.58 19.61 26.09
CA GLY A 53 -29.55 19.41 27.16
C GLY A 53 -30.47 18.20 26.96
N LEU A 54 -29.92 17.09 26.49
CA LEU A 54 -30.61 15.83 26.22
C LEU A 54 -31.00 15.10 27.50
N PRO A 55 -32.16 14.41 27.51
CA PRO A 55 -32.55 13.56 28.63
C PRO A 55 -31.47 12.53 28.98
N GLU A 56 -31.31 12.24 30.25
CA GLU A 56 -30.27 11.31 30.77
C GLU A 56 -30.28 9.95 30.03
N ARG A 57 -31.45 9.41 29.71
CA ARG A 57 -31.56 8.16 28.94
C ARG A 57 -30.86 8.22 27.58
N ILE A 58 -30.90 9.37 26.90
CA ILE A 58 -30.22 9.56 25.61
C ILE A 58 -28.71 9.68 25.80
N LYS A 59 -28.25 10.27 26.89
CA LYS A 59 -26.82 10.33 27.24
C LYS A 59 -26.25 8.94 27.50
N TYR A 60 -26.97 8.08 28.26
CA TYR A 60 -26.56 6.69 28.48
C TYR A 60 -26.50 5.90 27.18
N LEU A 61 -27.50 6.06 26.30
CA LEU A 61 -27.51 5.40 24.99
C LEU A 61 -26.32 5.89 24.12
N ALA A 62 -26.06 7.19 24.11
CA ALA A 62 -24.94 7.78 23.38
C ALA A 62 -23.58 7.29 23.89
N SER A 63 -23.39 7.19 25.21
CA SER A 63 -22.16 6.66 25.82
C SER A 63 -21.97 5.16 25.51
N PHE A 64 -23.04 4.37 25.50
CA PHE A 64 -23.01 2.97 25.11
C PHE A 64 -22.61 2.81 23.64
N VAL A 65 -23.23 3.59 22.75
CA VAL A 65 -22.90 3.59 21.31
C VAL A 65 -21.44 4.03 21.09
N LEU A 66 -20.97 5.06 21.81
CA LEU A 66 -19.57 5.49 21.76
C LEU A 66 -18.63 4.39 22.21
N GLY A 67 -18.95 3.67 23.30
CA GLY A 67 -18.18 2.51 23.76
C GLY A 67 -18.10 1.42 22.71
N LEU A 68 -19.23 1.09 22.05
CA LEU A 68 -19.26 0.13 20.95
C LEU A 68 -18.39 0.57 19.76
N ILE A 69 -18.45 1.86 19.39
CA ILE A 69 -17.60 2.40 18.30
C ILE A 69 -16.12 2.25 18.64
N ILE A 70 -15.72 2.53 19.88
CA ILE A 70 -14.33 2.37 20.32
C ILE A 70 -13.89 0.90 20.21
N VAL A 71 -14.70 -0.03 20.71
CA VAL A 71 -14.39 -1.47 20.63
C VAL A 71 -14.27 -1.93 19.17
N ILE A 72 -15.21 -1.55 18.33
CA ILE A 72 -15.17 -1.90 16.90
C ILE A 72 -13.91 -1.29 16.24
N SER A 73 -13.57 -0.03 16.56
CA SER A 73 -12.37 0.63 16.03
C SER A 73 -11.09 -0.11 16.41
N VAL A 74 -10.96 -0.59 17.65
CA VAL A 74 -9.82 -1.40 18.08
C VAL A 74 -9.74 -2.71 17.30
N ILE A 75 -10.88 -3.41 17.12
CA ILE A 75 -10.93 -4.64 16.34
C ILE A 75 -10.49 -4.39 14.88
N VAL A 76 -10.97 -3.31 14.27
CA VAL A 76 -10.60 -2.92 12.90
C VAL A 76 -9.09 -2.62 12.79
N ILE A 77 -8.52 -1.90 13.76
CA ILE A 77 -7.07 -1.60 13.78
C ILE A 77 -6.26 -2.90 13.89
N VAL A 78 -6.62 -3.79 14.82
CA VAL A 78 -5.96 -5.09 14.98
C VAL A 78 -6.02 -5.90 13.69
N PHE A 79 -7.19 -5.98 13.07
CA PHE A 79 -7.37 -6.69 11.81
C PHE A 79 -6.56 -6.06 10.68
N ARG A 80 -6.51 -4.72 10.60
CA ARG A 80 -5.68 -3.99 9.63
C ARG A 80 -4.22 -4.37 9.76
N VAL A 81 -3.67 -4.37 10.97
CA VAL A 81 -2.25 -4.69 11.20
C VAL A 81 -1.96 -6.16 10.87
N LEU A 82 -2.81 -7.08 11.34
CA LEU A 82 -2.54 -8.52 11.24
C LEU A 82 -2.96 -9.13 9.89
N VAL A 83 -3.94 -8.58 9.20
CA VAL A 83 -4.45 -9.20 7.97
C VAL A 83 -4.24 -8.31 6.75
N TYR A 84 -4.68 -7.05 6.81
CA TYR A 84 -4.60 -6.15 5.66
C TYR A 84 -3.16 -5.85 5.25
N ASN A 85 -2.26 -5.53 6.21
CA ASN A 85 -0.86 -5.20 5.90
C ASN A 85 -0.11 -6.37 5.22
N PRO A 86 -0.19 -7.63 5.68
CA PRO A 86 0.37 -8.77 4.94
C PRO A 86 -0.23 -8.96 3.55
N ILE A 87 -1.54 -8.74 3.39
CA ILE A 87 -2.18 -8.82 2.06
C ILE A 87 -1.63 -7.74 1.13
N VAL A 88 -1.38 -6.51 1.61
CA VAL A 88 -0.74 -5.47 0.80
C VAL A 88 0.59 -5.97 0.24
N VAL A 89 1.45 -6.56 1.06
CA VAL A 89 2.74 -7.13 0.62
C VAL A 89 2.53 -8.24 -0.42
N GLY A 90 1.56 -9.12 -0.21
CA GLY A 90 1.21 -10.18 -1.17
C GLY A 90 0.68 -9.64 -2.50
N VAL A 91 -0.08 -8.55 -2.47
CA VAL A 91 -0.55 -7.85 -3.67
C VAL A 91 0.64 -7.27 -4.45
N GLN A 92 1.60 -6.64 -3.76
CA GLN A 92 2.78 -6.11 -4.43
C GLN A 92 3.62 -7.25 -5.04
N ARG A 93 3.74 -8.38 -4.32
CA ARG A 93 4.38 -9.59 -4.87
C ARG A 93 3.71 -10.05 -6.16
N PHE A 94 2.37 -10.11 -6.18
CA PHE A 94 1.62 -10.47 -7.38
C PHE A 94 1.96 -9.54 -8.56
N PHE A 95 1.99 -8.22 -8.34
CA PHE A 95 2.24 -7.28 -9.44
C PHE A 95 3.71 -7.27 -9.89
N ILE A 96 4.68 -7.51 -9.00
CA ILE A 96 6.09 -7.74 -9.37
C ILE A 96 6.19 -8.98 -10.26
N GLU A 97 5.64 -10.10 -9.83
CA GLU A 97 5.67 -11.36 -10.61
C GLU A 97 4.92 -11.22 -11.93
N ASN A 98 3.85 -10.41 -11.98
CA ASN A 98 3.09 -10.15 -13.19
C ASN A 98 3.89 -9.42 -14.28
N HIS A 99 4.95 -8.72 -13.92
CA HIS A 99 5.91 -8.15 -14.88
C HIS A 99 6.62 -9.27 -15.66
N TYR A 100 7.09 -10.30 -14.96
CA TYR A 100 7.89 -11.38 -15.55
C TYR A 100 7.03 -12.53 -16.11
N GLY A 101 5.90 -12.83 -15.46
CA GLY A 101 5.12 -14.03 -15.74
C GLY A 101 3.61 -13.83 -15.69
N ASN A 102 2.90 -14.91 -15.35
CA ASN A 102 1.45 -14.95 -15.17
C ASN A 102 1.13 -15.56 -13.79
N PRO A 103 1.33 -14.84 -12.69
CA PRO A 103 1.04 -15.34 -11.35
C PRO A 103 -0.45 -15.61 -11.18
N GLY A 104 -0.77 -16.60 -10.36
CA GLY A 104 -2.14 -16.87 -9.92
C GLY A 104 -2.58 -15.91 -8.82
N VAL A 105 -3.89 -15.78 -8.61
CA VAL A 105 -4.47 -14.94 -7.53
C VAL A 105 -3.94 -15.36 -6.14
N GLY A 106 -3.57 -16.64 -5.97
CA GLY A 106 -3.01 -17.17 -4.72
C GLY A 106 -1.72 -16.49 -4.24
N THR A 107 -0.96 -15.83 -5.12
CA THR A 107 0.25 -15.08 -4.77
C THR A 107 -0.04 -13.95 -3.78
N MET A 108 -1.24 -13.38 -3.76
CA MET A 108 -1.62 -12.36 -2.77
C MET A 108 -1.55 -12.84 -1.31
N PHE A 109 -1.57 -14.15 -1.08
CA PHE A 109 -1.44 -14.74 0.26
C PHE A 109 0.01 -15.14 0.60
N TYR A 110 0.98 -14.75 -0.23
CA TYR A 110 2.41 -15.03 -0.05
C TYR A 110 2.92 -14.68 1.35
N ALA A 111 2.58 -13.48 1.83
CA ALA A 111 3.03 -12.98 3.14
C ALA A 111 2.60 -13.84 4.34
N PHE A 112 1.53 -14.63 4.21
CA PHE A 112 1.10 -15.55 5.27
C PHE A 112 1.88 -16.88 5.28
N LYS A 113 2.61 -17.17 4.21
CA LYS A 113 3.39 -18.41 4.05
C LYS A 113 4.89 -18.20 4.29
N THR A 114 5.33 -16.96 4.36
CA THR A 114 6.72 -16.56 4.58
C THR A 114 6.92 -16.01 6.01
N ASN A 115 7.90 -15.15 6.25
CA ASN A 115 8.14 -14.56 7.58
C ASN A 115 7.04 -13.54 7.96
N TYR A 116 5.84 -14.07 8.25
CA TYR A 116 4.64 -13.29 8.56
C TYR A 116 4.86 -12.28 9.70
N ILE A 117 5.53 -12.69 10.78
CA ILE A 117 5.73 -11.83 11.96
C ILE A 117 6.62 -10.63 11.60
N ASN A 118 7.67 -10.85 10.83
CA ASN A 118 8.55 -9.77 10.38
C ASN A 118 7.82 -8.79 9.46
N ILE A 119 7.02 -9.30 8.52
CA ILE A 119 6.20 -8.49 7.63
C ILE A 119 5.22 -7.62 8.42
N VAL A 120 4.49 -8.21 9.37
CA VAL A 120 3.54 -7.48 10.25
C VAL A 120 4.26 -6.41 11.05
N LYS A 121 5.40 -6.75 11.69
CA LYS A 121 6.22 -5.82 12.47
C LYS A 121 6.68 -4.63 11.63
N THR A 122 7.26 -4.90 10.45
CA THR A 122 7.80 -3.86 9.58
C THR A 122 6.71 -2.93 9.04
N MET A 123 5.60 -3.49 8.57
CA MET A 123 4.48 -2.73 8.08
C MET A 123 3.82 -1.88 9.18
N PHE A 124 3.69 -2.44 10.38
CA PHE A 124 3.21 -1.69 11.54
C PHE A 124 4.14 -0.53 11.91
N LEU A 125 5.45 -0.79 11.98
CA LEU A 125 6.45 0.26 12.29
C LEU A 125 6.44 1.38 11.25
N LYS A 126 6.34 1.03 9.96
CA LYS A 126 6.13 2.00 8.87
C LYS A 126 4.88 2.87 9.11
N ASP A 127 3.74 2.26 9.43
CA ASP A 127 2.48 2.98 9.68
C ASP A 127 2.59 3.90 10.90
N VAL A 128 3.25 3.45 11.96
CA VAL A 128 3.53 4.27 13.16
C VAL A 128 4.40 5.48 12.80
N TYR A 129 5.47 5.30 12.03
CA TYR A 129 6.32 6.41 11.61
C TYR A 129 5.57 7.43 10.76
N ILE A 130 4.74 6.99 9.81
CA ILE A 130 3.90 7.90 9.02
C ILE A 130 2.95 8.68 9.93
N CYS A 131 2.31 8.00 10.88
CA CYS A 131 1.38 8.62 11.83
C CYS A 131 2.09 9.67 12.70
N LEU A 132 3.27 9.37 13.24
CA LEU A 132 4.05 10.31 14.05
C LEU A 132 4.45 11.57 13.28
N TRP A 133 4.88 11.41 12.02
CA TRP A 133 5.21 12.55 11.17
C TRP A 133 3.98 13.37 10.79
N ALA A 134 2.84 12.72 10.54
CA ALA A 134 1.58 13.38 10.24
C ALA A 134 1.01 14.16 11.44
N LEU A 135 1.22 13.65 12.66
CA LEU A 135 0.87 14.35 13.91
C LEU A 135 1.73 15.59 14.14
N LEU A 136 3.00 15.55 13.73
CA LEU A 136 3.90 16.70 13.88
C LEU A 136 3.51 17.82 12.91
N LEU A 137 3.36 17.52 11.64
CA LEU A 137 2.94 18.41 10.56
C LEU A 137 2.41 17.60 9.37
N LEU A 138 1.37 18.08 8.73
CA LEU A 138 0.73 17.41 7.60
C LEU A 138 1.69 17.25 6.40
N VAL A 139 2.48 18.26 6.09
CA VAL A 139 3.40 18.26 4.94
C VAL A 139 4.54 17.24 5.12
N PRO A 140 5.29 17.18 6.25
CA PRO A 140 6.25 16.13 6.51
C PRO A 140 5.64 14.72 6.49
N GLY A 141 4.41 14.56 7.00
CA GLY A 141 3.69 13.28 6.93
C GLY A 141 3.49 12.80 5.50
N LEU A 142 3.08 13.69 4.60
CA LEU A 142 2.96 13.41 3.16
C LEU A 142 4.31 13.03 2.54
N ILE A 143 5.38 13.77 2.81
CA ILE A 143 6.73 13.47 2.30
C ILE A 143 7.18 12.08 2.78
N LYS A 144 6.92 11.73 4.04
CA LYS A 144 7.27 10.41 4.60
C LYS A 144 6.43 9.29 4.04
N THR A 145 5.17 9.54 3.68
CA THR A 145 4.35 8.55 2.95
C THR A 145 5.01 8.14 1.63
N TYR A 146 5.51 9.10 0.86
CA TYR A 146 6.29 8.80 -0.36
C TYR A 146 7.64 8.14 -0.05
N SER A 147 8.33 8.55 1.02
CA SER A 147 9.60 7.95 1.41
C SER A 147 9.48 6.47 1.76
N TYR A 148 8.36 6.05 2.34
CA TYR A 148 8.12 4.66 2.76
C TYR A 148 7.27 3.85 1.76
N ARG A 149 7.03 4.40 0.57
CA ARG A 149 6.19 3.78 -0.47
C ARG A 149 6.71 2.42 -0.93
N MET A 150 8.02 2.23 -0.95
CA MET A 150 8.64 1.00 -1.45
C MET A 150 8.73 -0.12 -0.40
N VAL A 151 8.47 0.13 0.88
CA VAL A 151 8.54 -0.88 1.95
C VAL A 151 7.74 -2.16 1.63
N PRO A 152 6.46 -2.11 1.20
CA PRO A 152 5.73 -3.34 0.90
C PRO A 152 6.28 -4.12 -0.30
N PHE A 153 6.91 -3.44 -1.27
CA PHE A 153 7.59 -4.08 -2.40
C PHE A 153 8.89 -4.76 -1.97
N ILE A 154 9.67 -4.09 -1.12
CA ILE A 154 10.90 -4.64 -0.54
C ILE A 154 10.60 -5.92 0.25
N LEU A 155 9.58 -5.89 1.11
CA LEU A 155 9.15 -7.06 1.87
C LEU A 155 8.53 -8.17 0.99
N ALA A 156 7.95 -7.81 -0.15
CA ALA A 156 7.45 -8.77 -1.11
C ALA A 156 8.58 -9.59 -1.76
N GLU A 157 9.75 -9.00 -1.94
CA GLU A 157 10.95 -9.71 -2.43
C GLU A 157 11.79 -10.31 -1.30
N ASN A 158 11.95 -9.57 -0.17
CA ASN A 158 12.81 -9.94 0.94
C ASN A 158 12.02 -9.94 2.27
N PRO A 159 11.21 -10.97 2.55
CA PRO A 159 10.35 -11.03 3.73
C PRO A 159 11.12 -11.12 5.06
N ASP A 160 12.40 -11.52 5.01
CA ASP A 160 13.29 -11.69 6.17
C ASP A 160 14.11 -10.43 6.50
N MET A 161 14.05 -9.39 5.67
CA MET A 161 14.78 -8.14 5.89
C MET A 161 14.35 -7.46 7.17
N ASP A 162 15.34 -6.97 7.96
CA ASP A 162 15.01 -6.24 9.18
C ASP A 162 14.17 -4.99 8.93
N ALA A 163 13.31 -4.67 9.89
CA ALA A 163 12.34 -3.58 9.74
C ALA A 163 13.00 -2.21 9.47
N ASP A 164 14.05 -1.89 10.21
CA ASP A 164 14.76 -0.62 10.06
C ASP A 164 15.55 -0.57 8.74
N GLU A 165 16.04 -1.70 8.29
CA GLU A 165 16.74 -1.84 7.01
C GLU A 165 15.77 -1.65 5.85
N ALA A 166 14.62 -2.30 5.86
CA ALA A 166 13.59 -2.16 4.83
C ALA A 166 13.06 -0.72 4.73
N ILE A 167 12.88 -0.05 5.88
CA ILE A 167 12.44 1.35 5.93
C ILE A 167 13.52 2.29 5.38
N ARG A 168 14.80 2.10 5.75
CA ARG A 168 15.92 2.90 5.23
C ARG A 168 16.09 2.70 3.74
N LEU A 169 16.08 1.46 3.28
CA LEU A 169 16.17 1.14 1.86
C LEU A 169 15.06 1.84 1.06
N SER A 170 13.82 1.83 1.56
CA SER A 170 12.73 2.54 0.92
C SER A 170 12.97 4.05 0.86
N MET A 171 13.55 4.66 1.91
CA MET A 171 13.89 6.09 1.90
C MET A 171 14.96 6.41 0.86
N ASP A 172 15.99 5.57 0.76
CA ASP A 172 17.11 5.74 -0.15
C ASP A 172 16.63 5.55 -1.61
N MET A 173 15.82 4.53 -1.88
CA MET A 173 15.21 4.31 -3.19
C MET A 173 14.34 5.50 -3.65
N MET A 174 13.64 6.14 -2.72
CA MET A 174 12.74 7.26 -3.01
C MET A 174 13.45 8.62 -2.92
N ASP A 175 14.75 8.65 -2.64
CA ASP A 175 15.47 9.93 -2.63
C ASP A 175 15.64 10.46 -4.06
N GLY A 176 15.28 11.74 -4.24
CA GLY A 176 15.18 12.35 -5.58
C GLY A 176 13.94 11.96 -6.40
N GLU A 177 13.23 10.86 -6.07
CA GLU A 177 12.10 10.33 -6.86
C GLU A 177 10.70 10.70 -6.31
N LYS A 178 10.62 11.30 -5.11
CA LYS A 178 9.36 11.60 -4.43
C LYS A 178 8.42 12.49 -5.25
N LEU A 179 8.98 13.55 -5.86
CA LEU A 179 8.22 14.46 -6.72
C LEU A 179 7.78 13.79 -8.03
N ASN A 180 8.63 12.97 -8.63
CA ASN A 180 8.31 12.22 -9.84
C ASN A 180 7.18 11.23 -9.59
N ALA A 181 7.21 10.52 -8.45
CA ALA A 181 6.16 9.62 -8.02
C ALA A 181 4.84 10.37 -7.72
N PHE A 182 4.91 11.53 -7.07
CA PHE A 182 3.73 12.38 -6.85
C PHE A 182 3.10 12.84 -8.17
N VAL A 183 3.91 13.28 -9.15
CA VAL A 183 3.41 13.66 -10.48
C VAL A 183 2.85 12.45 -11.24
N LEU A 184 3.42 11.25 -11.03
CA LEU A 184 2.85 10.01 -11.56
C LEU A 184 1.44 9.77 -11.01
N ASP A 185 1.23 9.91 -9.69
CA ASP A 185 -0.08 9.76 -9.05
C ASP A 185 -1.10 10.77 -9.58
N ILE A 186 -0.71 12.05 -9.68
CA ILE A 186 -1.58 13.09 -10.28
C ILE A 186 -1.97 12.71 -11.70
N SER A 187 -1.11 12.05 -12.45
CA SER A 187 -1.42 11.64 -13.83
C SER A 187 -2.53 10.58 -13.94
N PHE A 188 -2.95 9.98 -12.82
CA PHE A 188 -4.11 9.11 -12.73
C PHE A 188 -5.40 9.82 -12.31
N LEU A 189 -5.33 11.11 -11.93
CA LEU A 189 -6.48 11.89 -11.49
C LEU A 189 -7.65 11.88 -12.51
N PRO A 190 -7.42 12.06 -13.84
CA PRO A 190 -8.50 11.95 -14.82
C PRO A 190 -9.21 10.59 -14.79
N TRP A 191 -8.47 9.51 -14.58
CA TRP A 191 -9.02 8.16 -14.47
C TRP A 191 -9.83 7.97 -13.18
N ALA A 192 -9.39 8.58 -12.07
CA ALA A 192 -10.13 8.58 -10.81
C ALA A 192 -11.46 9.33 -10.95
N ILE A 193 -11.48 10.43 -11.69
CA ILE A 193 -12.72 11.18 -12.00
C ILE A 193 -13.67 10.30 -12.82
N ILE A 194 -13.21 9.64 -13.86
CA ILE A 194 -14.02 8.71 -14.67
C ILE A 194 -14.58 7.57 -13.80
N ALA A 195 -13.73 7.02 -12.91
CA ALA A 195 -14.17 5.98 -11.98
C ALA A 195 -15.29 6.48 -11.05
N ALA A 196 -15.21 7.71 -10.54
CA ALA A 196 -16.25 8.31 -9.70
C ALA A 196 -17.58 8.45 -10.44
N PHE A 197 -17.58 8.88 -11.69
CA PHE A 197 -18.79 9.02 -12.52
C PHE A 197 -19.42 7.67 -12.92
N THR A 198 -18.65 6.60 -12.95
CA THR A 198 -19.12 5.26 -13.31
C THR A 198 -19.44 4.39 -12.09
N PHE A 199 -19.78 4.99 -10.94
CA PHE A 199 -20.01 4.29 -9.68
C PHE A 199 -18.87 3.31 -9.35
N ASN A 200 -17.64 3.70 -9.67
CA ASN A 200 -16.41 2.94 -9.49
C ASN A 200 -16.26 1.63 -10.32
N ILE A 201 -17.17 1.38 -11.28
CA ILE A 201 -17.08 0.19 -12.15
C ILE A 201 -15.76 0.23 -12.95
N VAL A 202 -15.48 1.34 -13.63
CA VAL A 202 -14.21 1.51 -14.36
C VAL A 202 -13.01 1.49 -13.40
N GLY A 203 -13.18 1.99 -12.17
CA GLY A 203 -12.19 1.92 -11.10
C GLY A 203 -11.74 0.48 -10.86
N VAL A 204 -12.68 -0.41 -10.55
CA VAL A 204 -12.42 -1.80 -10.20
C VAL A 204 -11.80 -2.59 -11.35
N PHE A 205 -12.38 -2.50 -12.54
CA PHE A 205 -11.99 -3.36 -13.67
C PHE A 205 -10.78 -2.85 -14.45
N TYR A 206 -10.44 -1.57 -14.34
CA TYR A 206 -9.35 -0.99 -15.11
C TYR A 206 -8.38 -0.13 -14.29
N VAL A 207 -8.88 0.88 -13.54
CA VAL A 207 -7.99 1.88 -12.93
C VAL A 207 -7.12 1.29 -11.83
N TYR A 208 -7.70 0.56 -10.86
CA TYR A 208 -6.94 0.00 -9.74
C TYR A 208 -5.89 -1.03 -10.17
N PRO A 209 -6.20 -2.03 -11.04
CA PRO A 209 -5.16 -2.93 -11.53
C PRO A 209 -4.07 -2.21 -12.30
N TYR A 210 -4.43 -1.17 -13.07
CA TYR A 210 -3.47 -0.39 -13.84
C TYR A 210 -2.56 0.47 -12.95
N VAL A 211 -3.10 1.08 -11.89
CA VAL A 211 -2.30 1.84 -10.90
C VAL A 211 -1.34 0.89 -10.17
N ASN A 212 -1.84 -0.22 -9.62
CA ASN A 212 -1.00 -1.19 -8.91
C ASN A 212 0.12 -1.77 -9.81
N ALA A 213 -0.20 -2.06 -11.08
CA ALA A 213 0.82 -2.50 -12.04
C ALA A 213 1.84 -1.39 -12.33
N THR A 214 1.41 -0.12 -12.41
CA THR A 214 2.33 1.00 -12.62
C THR A 214 3.24 1.23 -11.41
N ASP A 215 2.74 1.03 -10.20
CA ASP A 215 3.52 1.11 -8.96
C ASP A 215 4.59 0.01 -8.89
N ALA A 216 4.27 -1.20 -9.34
CA ALA A 216 5.24 -2.28 -9.44
C ALA A 216 6.33 -1.96 -10.48
N GLU A 217 5.95 -1.43 -11.65
CA GLU A 217 6.90 -0.99 -12.67
C GLU A 217 7.79 0.17 -12.16
N LEU A 218 7.23 1.10 -11.37
CA LEU A 218 8.00 2.17 -10.72
C LEU A 218 9.04 1.57 -9.77
N TYR A 219 8.65 0.61 -8.92
CA TYR A 219 9.56 -0.07 -8.01
C TYR A 219 10.70 -0.74 -8.76
N LEU A 220 10.40 -1.53 -9.80
CA LEU A 220 11.40 -2.22 -10.61
C LEU A 220 12.34 -1.23 -11.29
N ALA A 221 11.82 -0.15 -11.87
CA ALA A 221 12.63 0.85 -12.55
C ALA A 221 13.58 1.62 -11.61
N ILE A 222 13.15 1.90 -10.37
CA ILE A 222 14.00 2.55 -9.36
C ILE A 222 15.06 1.55 -8.86
N LYS A 223 14.67 0.30 -8.62
CA LYS A 223 15.56 -0.79 -8.22
C LYS A 223 16.69 -0.99 -9.24
N ASP A 224 16.33 -1.10 -10.53
CA ASP A 224 17.30 -1.26 -11.61
C ASP A 224 18.19 -0.03 -11.77
N GLY A 225 17.62 1.19 -11.66
CA GLY A 225 18.37 2.45 -11.72
C GLY A 225 19.39 2.59 -10.59
N ASN A 226 19.04 2.19 -9.38
CA ASN A 226 19.96 2.19 -8.23
C ASN A 226 21.05 1.13 -8.37
N SER A 227 20.74 -0.05 -8.90
CA SER A 227 21.73 -1.09 -9.20
C SER A 227 22.79 -0.63 -10.20
N TYR A 228 22.45 0.31 -11.09
CA TYR A 228 23.37 0.87 -12.07
C TYR A 228 24.27 1.98 -11.50
N ASN A 229 23.77 2.73 -10.50
CA ASN A 229 24.50 3.87 -9.91
C ASN A 229 25.36 3.48 -8.71
N ASP A 230 25.14 2.32 -8.12
CA ASP A 230 25.72 1.97 -6.83
C ASP A 230 26.60 0.70 -6.91
N GLN A 231 27.76 0.84 -7.57
CA GLN A 231 28.81 -0.19 -7.55
C GLN A 231 29.42 -0.39 -6.14
N GLY A 232 28.95 0.28 -5.10
CA GLY A 232 29.50 0.27 -3.77
C GLY A 232 28.57 -0.06 -2.60
N MET A 233 27.28 0.24 -2.65
CA MET A 233 26.41 0.17 -1.48
C MET A 233 25.30 -0.90 -1.56
N PHE A 234 24.83 -1.25 -2.74
CA PHE A 234 23.90 -2.37 -2.96
C PHE A 234 24.66 -3.50 -3.64
N SER A 235 25.49 -4.24 -2.85
CA SER A 235 26.19 -5.39 -3.42
C SER A 235 25.20 -6.38 -4.02
N ASP A 236 25.59 -7.02 -5.13
CA ASP A 236 24.86 -8.11 -5.81
C ASP A 236 24.27 -9.17 -4.87
N ASN A 237 24.74 -9.26 -3.63
CA ASN A 237 24.26 -10.19 -2.61
C ASN A 237 22.89 -9.78 -2.02
N PHE A 238 22.54 -8.48 -2.03
CA PHE A 238 21.26 -8.00 -1.50
C PHE A 238 20.08 -8.43 -2.37
N PHE A 239 20.26 -8.42 -3.69
CA PHE A 239 19.23 -8.81 -4.66
C PHE A 239 19.37 -10.25 -5.15
N LYS A 240 20.54 -10.89 -5.04
CA LYS A 240 20.76 -12.30 -5.41
C LYS A 240 20.03 -13.31 -4.53
N ASN A 241 19.86 -13.02 -3.25
CA ASN A 241 19.13 -13.94 -2.35
C ASN A 241 17.60 -13.96 -2.58
N GLY A 242 17.06 -13.03 -3.33
CA GLY A 242 15.64 -13.01 -3.73
C GLY A 242 15.35 -13.67 -5.09
N GLY A 243 16.40 -13.92 -5.88
CA GLY A 243 16.27 -14.44 -7.26
C GLY A 243 16.31 -15.96 -7.40
N ASP A 244 16.82 -16.70 -6.39
CA ASP A 244 17.04 -18.15 -6.46
C ASP A 244 15.78 -19.01 -6.21
N TYR A 245 14.59 -18.39 -6.17
CA TYR A 245 13.32 -19.13 -6.04
C TYR A 245 12.67 -19.48 -7.37
N TYR A 246 13.38 -19.29 -8.50
CA TYR A 246 12.90 -19.65 -9.85
C TYR A 246 13.84 -20.66 -10.52
N GLY A 247 14.08 -21.79 -9.84
CA GLY A 247 14.66 -23.01 -10.40
C GLY A 247 13.62 -24.12 -10.44
#